data_2d6bfda96836c272f242859937790543
#
_entry.id   2d6bfda96836c272f242859937790543
#
_cell.length_a   1.000
_cell.length_b   1.000
_cell.length_c   1.000
_cell.angle_alpha   90.00
_cell.angle_beta   90.00
_cell.angle_gamma   90.00
#
_symmetry.space_group_name_H-M   'P 1'
#
loop_
_entity.id
_entity.type
_entity.pdbx_description
1 polymer ?
#
loop_
_entity_poly.entity_id
_entity_poly.type
_entity_poly.pdbx_seq_one_letter_code
_entity_poly.pdbx_strand_id
1 'polypeptide(L)'
;MNEEQRYRLRTPASGRFFEEARRHLPGGDSRSTLFYPPWPAVLDRGEGCRVWDLDGNRLLDFTGNHSILVHGYRHPAVTDAIHRQLDRGTCFPGPTEAQLALARHLVGRIASLELVRFTNSGTEAVMMALRAARRYTGRRLVAKLEGGFHGTAEDVMGSVHPDLVLLPAGDAEAAAGMLDRRREDIAALLVEPVQGSAGMIPLDAGFLHAMRDATRRLGIVLVFDEVVSLRVSHGGAQEHYGIRPDMTCLGKLIGGGLPLGAFGGRREIMALFDPSHGAPAIPHPGSYNANPVSLASGLATLELLTREAVAGLNRMGDRLRAELRRVFDEAGVSVAITGLGSLFGIHLTDRAVRTVRDAVESDAAMRHRIFLGLYNEGILLDPRGVGTLSTAIGEREVEQLLDALRRVLAQLGSPAAAGNA
;
A
#
# COMPACT_ATOMS: atom_id res chain seq x y z
N MET A 1 25.71 19.84 14.83
CA MET A 1 25.15 19.66 13.47
C MET A 1 23.83 18.91 13.62
N ASN A 2 22.74 19.49 13.12
CA ASN A 2 21.43 18.84 13.18
C ASN A 2 21.25 17.79 12.07
N GLU A 3 20.17 16.99 12.12
CA GLU A 3 19.94 15.87 11.18
C GLU A 3 19.80 16.32 9.73
N GLU A 4 19.19 17.49 9.46
CA GLU A 4 19.08 18.01 8.12
C GLU A 4 20.46 18.44 7.55
N GLN A 5 21.31 19.07 8.37
CA GLN A 5 22.67 19.41 7.95
C GLN A 5 23.50 18.17 7.65
N ARG A 6 23.37 17.09 8.46
CA ARG A 6 24.01 15.79 8.20
C ARG A 6 23.50 15.19 6.88
N TYR A 7 22.20 15.22 6.66
CA TYR A 7 21.57 14.72 5.43
C TYR A 7 22.09 15.47 4.19
N ARG A 8 22.12 16.80 4.22
CA ARG A 8 22.65 17.63 3.12
C ARG A 8 24.09 17.30 2.76
N LEU A 9 24.93 17.05 3.75
CA LEU A 9 26.34 16.67 3.55
C LEU A 9 26.48 15.27 2.98
N ARG A 10 25.56 14.38 3.28
CA ARG A 10 25.57 12.99 2.79
C ARG A 10 24.97 12.81 1.41
N THR A 11 24.13 13.76 0.95
CA THR A 11 23.35 13.63 -0.29
C THR A 11 23.55 14.78 -1.28
N PRO A 12 24.79 15.26 -1.52
CA PRO A 12 25.03 16.39 -2.40
C PRO A 12 24.73 16.09 -3.88
N ALA A 13 24.91 14.84 -4.36
CA ALA A 13 24.57 14.47 -5.73
C ALA A 13 23.04 14.42 -5.90
N SER A 14 22.31 13.89 -4.93
CA SER A 14 20.84 13.91 -4.91
C SER A 14 20.30 15.34 -4.94
N GLY A 15 20.92 16.27 -4.19
CA GLY A 15 20.55 17.69 -4.23
C GLY A 15 20.72 18.31 -5.62
N ARG A 16 21.88 18.10 -6.27
CA ARG A 16 22.12 18.61 -7.64
C ARG A 16 21.16 17.98 -8.66
N PHE A 17 20.91 16.67 -8.55
CA PHE A 17 19.94 16.00 -9.41
C PHE A 17 18.55 16.63 -9.26
N PHE A 18 18.13 16.89 -8.04
CA PHE A 18 16.80 17.44 -7.77
C PHE A 18 16.66 18.88 -8.31
N GLU A 19 17.69 19.73 -8.21
CA GLU A 19 17.70 21.05 -8.83
C GLU A 19 17.52 20.98 -10.35
N GLU A 20 18.21 20.05 -11.02
CA GLU A 20 18.08 19.86 -12.47
C GLU A 20 16.70 19.27 -12.82
N ALA A 21 16.25 18.25 -12.10
CA ALA A 21 14.96 17.57 -12.33
C ALA A 21 13.78 18.56 -12.27
N ARG A 22 13.82 19.54 -11.38
CA ARG A 22 12.76 20.56 -11.27
C ARG A 22 12.60 21.44 -12.51
N ARG A 23 13.58 21.48 -13.42
CA ARG A 23 13.46 22.19 -14.71
C ARG A 23 12.64 21.41 -15.72
N HIS A 24 12.45 20.09 -15.51
CA HIS A 24 11.79 19.17 -16.46
C HIS A 24 10.56 18.51 -15.87
N LEU A 25 10.52 18.35 -14.55
CA LEU A 25 9.44 17.66 -13.83
C LEU A 25 8.84 18.60 -12.77
N PRO A 26 7.52 18.74 -12.70
CA PRO A 26 6.87 19.49 -11.63
C PRO A 26 7.31 18.97 -10.24
N GLY A 27 7.99 19.84 -9.45
CA GLY A 27 8.52 19.45 -8.15
C GLY A 27 9.73 18.49 -8.18
N GLY A 28 10.27 18.15 -9.38
CA GLY A 28 11.45 17.28 -9.56
C GLY A 28 11.17 15.79 -9.54
N ASP A 29 9.91 15.37 -9.45
CA ASP A 29 9.48 13.95 -9.47
C ASP A 29 8.09 13.81 -10.09
N SER A 30 7.77 12.60 -10.55
CA SER A 30 6.44 12.21 -11.02
C SER A 30 5.50 11.74 -9.89
N ARG A 31 6.00 11.54 -8.67
CA ARG A 31 5.24 11.07 -7.51
C ARG A 31 5.33 12.09 -6.37
N SER A 32 4.32 12.95 -6.22
CA SER A 32 4.29 13.99 -5.18
C SER A 32 4.43 13.45 -3.75
N THR A 33 4.07 12.19 -3.51
CA THR A 33 4.16 11.52 -2.20
C THR A 33 5.60 11.15 -1.79
N LEU A 34 6.57 11.25 -2.70
CA LEU A 34 7.99 10.98 -2.41
C LEU A 34 8.74 12.24 -1.96
N PHE A 35 8.14 13.41 -2.14
CA PHE A 35 8.81 14.65 -1.75
C PHE A 35 8.91 14.78 -0.22
N TYR A 36 10.10 15.13 0.24
CA TYR A 36 10.39 15.59 1.59
C TYR A 36 11.55 16.62 1.56
N PRO A 37 11.55 17.62 2.45
CA PRO A 37 12.64 18.58 2.53
C PRO A 37 13.91 17.92 3.13
N PRO A 38 15.11 18.39 2.75
CA PRO A 38 15.38 19.48 1.81
C PRO A 38 15.23 19.07 0.34
N TRP A 39 15.42 17.80 0.02
CA TRP A 39 15.20 17.09 -1.25
C TRP A 39 15.14 15.57 -0.97
N PRO A 40 14.40 14.80 -1.78
CA PRO A 40 14.46 13.35 -1.71
C PRO A 40 15.82 12.79 -2.12
N ALA A 41 16.28 11.74 -1.45
CA ALA A 41 17.42 10.97 -1.91
C ALA A 41 17.09 10.28 -3.24
N VAL A 42 18.01 10.37 -4.19
CA VAL A 42 17.86 9.73 -5.50
C VAL A 42 18.47 8.35 -5.45
N LEU A 43 17.64 7.32 -5.62
CA LEU A 43 18.07 5.93 -5.54
C LEU A 43 18.63 5.45 -6.88
N ASP A 44 19.74 4.73 -6.85
CA ASP A 44 20.46 4.20 -8.00
C ASP A 44 20.19 2.70 -8.22
N ARG A 45 20.36 1.88 -7.18
CA ARG A 45 20.21 0.43 -7.26
C ARG A 45 19.70 -0.19 -5.97
N GLY A 46 19.18 -1.42 -6.08
CA GLY A 46 18.71 -2.19 -4.93
C GLY A 46 19.08 -3.67 -5.03
N GLU A 47 19.32 -4.31 -3.88
CA GLU A 47 19.60 -5.75 -3.77
C GLU A 47 19.13 -6.28 -2.40
N GLY A 48 18.37 -7.36 -2.38
CA GLY A 48 17.78 -7.90 -1.16
C GLY A 48 16.94 -6.85 -0.45
N CYS A 49 17.27 -6.53 0.79
CA CYS A 49 16.61 -5.48 1.58
C CYS A 49 17.37 -4.14 1.58
N ARG A 50 18.30 -3.93 0.67
CA ARG A 50 19.15 -2.73 0.63
C ARG A 50 19.03 -1.97 -0.65
N VAL A 51 19.14 -0.62 -0.54
CA VAL A 51 19.24 0.30 -1.67
C VAL A 51 20.48 1.17 -1.53
N TRP A 52 20.94 1.70 -2.64
CA TRP A 52 22.01 2.70 -2.69
C TRP A 52 21.47 3.95 -3.39
N ASP A 53 21.79 5.10 -2.82
CA ASP A 53 21.52 6.38 -3.47
C ASP A 53 22.65 6.78 -4.43
N LEU A 54 22.46 7.89 -5.17
CA LEU A 54 23.47 8.44 -6.09
C LEU A 54 24.74 8.90 -5.38
N ASP A 55 24.70 9.14 -4.09
CA ASP A 55 25.83 9.55 -3.27
C ASP A 55 26.61 8.36 -2.71
N GLY A 56 26.17 7.12 -3.03
CA GLY A 56 26.80 5.87 -2.60
C GLY A 56 26.41 5.43 -1.18
N ASN A 57 25.47 6.10 -0.53
CA ASN A 57 24.99 5.68 0.78
C ASN A 57 24.19 4.38 0.63
N ARG A 58 24.60 3.36 1.42
CA ARG A 58 23.86 2.10 1.51
C ARG A 58 22.83 2.16 2.62
N LEU A 59 21.57 1.96 2.28
CA LEU A 59 20.43 2.07 3.18
C LEU A 59 19.73 0.71 3.30
N LEU A 60 19.32 0.36 4.50
CA LEU A 60 18.41 -0.76 4.76
C LEU A 60 16.97 -0.26 4.55
N ASP A 61 16.27 -0.83 3.59
CA ASP A 61 14.95 -0.35 3.16
C ASP A 61 13.80 -1.06 3.88
N PHE A 62 13.04 -0.29 4.67
CA PHE A 62 11.79 -0.70 5.29
C PHE A 62 10.55 -0.16 4.58
N THR A 63 10.70 0.44 3.39
CA THR A 63 9.55 0.93 2.61
C THR A 63 9.06 -0.09 1.59
N GLY A 64 9.98 -0.91 1.04
CA GLY A 64 9.71 -1.86 -0.03
C GLY A 64 8.98 -1.21 -1.21
N ASN A 65 9.31 0.06 -1.53
CA ASN A 65 8.58 0.90 -2.48
C ASN A 65 7.07 0.93 -2.19
N HIS A 66 6.68 1.43 -1.02
CA HIS A 66 5.28 1.46 -0.56
C HIS A 66 4.61 0.07 -0.57
N SER A 67 5.28 -0.92 0.02
CA SER A 67 4.81 -2.31 0.18
C SER A 67 4.75 -3.16 -1.10
N ILE A 68 5.38 -2.74 -2.21
CA ILE A 68 5.41 -3.51 -3.47
C ILE A 68 6.35 -4.71 -3.36
N LEU A 69 7.59 -4.50 -2.89
CA LEU A 69 8.68 -5.47 -2.95
C LEU A 69 8.67 -6.41 -1.74
N VAL A 70 7.70 -7.32 -1.70
CA VAL A 70 7.53 -8.25 -0.57
C VAL A 70 8.70 -9.23 -0.41
N HIS A 71 9.48 -9.48 -1.47
CA HIS A 71 10.69 -10.30 -1.44
C HIS A 71 11.99 -9.49 -1.56
N GLY A 72 11.90 -8.15 -1.42
CA GLY A 72 13.04 -7.26 -1.60
C GLY A 72 13.41 -7.05 -3.07
N TYR A 73 14.58 -6.45 -3.28
CA TYR A 73 15.08 -6.08 -4.60
C TYR A 73 15.75 -7.27 -5.28
N ARG A 74 15.51 -7.42 -6.59
CA ARG A 74 16.21 -8.40 -7.44
C ARG A 74 16.16 -9.83 -6.92
N HIS A 75 15.03 -10.26 -6.36
CA HIS A 75 14.89 -11.67 -5.94
C HIS A 75 15.14 -12.58 -7.15
N PRO A 76 16.07 -13.57 -7.09
CA PRO A 76 16.50 -14.34 -8.26
C PRO A 76 15.34 -14.94 -9.05
N ALA A 77 14.42 -15.64 -8.40
CA ALA A 77 13.29 -16.28 -9.09
C ALA A 77 12.38 -15.28 -9.82
N VAL A 78 12.18 -14.07 -9.26
CA VAL A 78 11.39 -13.01 -9.92
C VAL A 78 12.16 -12.42 -11.09
N THR A 79 13.45 -12.14 -10.92
CA THR A 79 14.33 -11.63 -11.99
C THR A 79 14.43 -12.63 -13.15
N ASP A 80 14.59 -13.91 -12.87
CA ASP A 80 14.64 -14.98 -13.88
C ASP A 80 13.31 -15.11 -14.63
N ALA A 81 12.16 -14.97 -13.94
CA ALA A 81 10.85 -14.98 -14.60
C ALA A 81 10.69 -13.80 -15.58
N ILE A 82 11.18 -12.62 -15.21
CA ILE A 82 11.23 -11.43 -16.07
C ILE A 82 12.10 -11.71 -17.30
N HIS A 83 13.33 -12.20 -17.14
CA HIS A 83 14.24 -12.49 -18.23
C HIS A 83 13.66 -13.51 -19.20
N ARG A 84 13.14 -14.63 -18.70
CA ARG A 84 12.48 -15.64 -19.55
C ARG A 84 11.32 -15.07 -20.37
N GLN A 85 10.56 -14.12 -19.79
CA GLN A 85 9.47 -13.48 -20.53
C GLN A 85 10.00 -12.47 -21.56
N LEU A 86 11.08 -11.73 -21.27
CA LEU A 86 11.71 -10.82 -22.22
C LEU A 86 12.17 -11.55 -23.49
N ASP A 87 12.75 -12.77 -23.34
CA ASP A 87 13.16 -13.61 -24.47
C ASP A 87 11.97 -14.02 -25.37
N ARG A 88 10.74 -14.02 -24.84
CA ARG A 88 9.49 -14.33 -25.57
C ARG A 88 8.79 -13.09 -26.14
N GLY A 89 9.16 -11.91 -25.67
CA GLY A 89 8.55 -10.64 -26.04
C GLY A 89 7.82 -9.94 -24.90
N THR A 90 7.63 -8.64 -25.03
CA THR A 90 7.14 -7.73 -23.98
C THR A 90 5.68 -7.35 -24.10
N CYS A 91 5.07 -7.48 -25.27
CA CYS A 91 3.69 -7.08 -25.54
C CYS A 91 3.13 -7.82 -26.76
N PHE A 92 1.86 -8.24 -26.69
CA PHE A 92 1.22 -8.99 -27.76
C PHE A 92 -0.19 -8.46 -28.04
N PRO A 93 -0.69 -8.56 -29.29
CA PRO A 93 -2.05 -8.16 -29.65
C PRO A 93 -3.11 -9.23 -29.29
N GLY A 94 -2.83 -10.12 -28.34
CA GLY A 94 -3.70 -11.20 -27.94
C GLY A 94 -3.40 -11.73 -26.53
N PRO A 95 -4.23 -12.62 -26.00
CA PRO A 95 -4.01 -13.22 -24.69
C PRO A 95 -2.74 -14.09 -24.65
N THR A 96 -2.17 -14.23 -23.44
CA THR A 96 -0.95 -15.02 -23.21
C THR A 96 -1.18 -16.09 -22.14
N GLU A 97 -0.35 -17.14 -22.12
CA GLU A 97 -0.37 -18.15 -21.04
C GLU A 97 -0.10 -17.54 -19.66
N ALA A 98 0.75 -16.52 -19.57
CA ALA A 98 1.04 -15.81 -18.34
C ALA A 98 -0.23 -15.17 -17.73
N GLN A 99 -1.13 -14.66 -18.57
CA GLN A 99 -2.41 -14.13 -18.13
C GLN A 99 -3.29 -15.20 -17.46
N LEU A 100 -3.41 -16.37 -18.08
CA LEU A 100 -4.18 -17.46 -17.53
C LEU A 100 -3.54 -18.02 -16.24
N ALA A 101 -2.22 -18.14 -16.22
CA ALA A 101 -1.48 -18.66 -15.07
C ALA A 101 -1.69 -17.79 -13.83
N LEU A 102 -1.49 -16.47 -13.95
CA LEU A 102 -1.70 -15.55 -12.83
C LEU A 102 -3.19 -15.46 -12.44
N ALA A 103 -4.12 -15.47 -13.41
CA ALA A 103 -5.56 -15.49 -13.11
C ALA A 103 -5.96 -16.72 -12.29
N ARG A 104 -5.50 -17.91 -12.66
CA ARG A 104 -5.72 -19.15 -11.89
C ARG A 104 -5.16 -19.07 -10.48
N HIS A 105 -3.94 -18.53 -10.35
CA HIS A 105 -3.29 -18.36 -9.06
C HIS A 105 -4.10 -17.44 -8.14
N LEU A 106 -4.54 -16.28 -8.64
CA LEU A 106 -5.32 -15.31 -7.87
C LEU A 106 -6.71 -15.86 -7.48
N VAL A 107 -7.42 -16.49 -8.42
CA VAL A 107 -8.74 -17.09 -8.16
C VAL A 107 -8.64 -18.25 -7.16
N GLY A 108 -7.60 -19.07 -7.26
CA GLY A 108 -7.37 -20.17 -6.31
C GLY A 108 -6.94 -19.72 -4.92
N ARG A 109 -6.42 -18.49 -4.80
CA ARG A 109 -5.86 -17.94 -3.57
C ARG A 109 -6.84 -17.03 -2.80
N ILE A 110 -7.67 -16.25 -3.50
CA ILE A 110 -8.49 -15.17 -2.94
C ILE A 110 -9.97 -15.55 -3.07
N ALA A 111 -10.62 -15.80 -1.94
CA ALA A 111 -11.95 -16.40 -1.86
C ALA A 111 -13.08 -15.60 -2.56
N SER A 112 -12.95 -14.26 -2.66
CA SER A 112 -13.92 -13.41 -3.34
C SER A 112 -13.81 -13.43 -4.86
N LEU A 113 -12.67 -13.86 -5.42
CA LEU A 113 -12.42 -13.85 -6.86
C LEU A 113 -12.98 -15.09 -7.54
N GLU A 114 -14.16 -14.99 -8.15
CA GLU A 114 -14.66 -16.01 -9.06
C GLU A 114 -14.16 -15.79 -10.49
N LEU A 115 -13.97 -14.54 -10.88
CA LEU A 115 -13.33 -14.09 -12.12
C LEU A 115 -12.46 -12.86 -11.83
N VAL A 116 -11.42 -12.65 -12.65
CA VAL A 116 -10.47 -11.55 -12.52
C VAL A 116 -10.15 -10.92 -13.88
N ARG A 117 -9.86 -9.62 -13.88
CA ARG A 117 -9.31 -8.87 -15.00
C ARG A 117 -8.10 -8.05 -14.55
N PHE A 118 -7.15 -7.85 -15.47
CA PHE A 118 -5.91 -7.12 -15.20
C PHE A 118 -5.97 -5.70 -15.73
N THR A 119 -5.30 -4.80 -15.02
CA THR A 119 -5.09 -3.38 -15.32
C THR A 119 -3.61 -3.05 -15.10
N ASN A 120 -3.19 -1.79 -15.31
CA ASN A 120 -1.80 -1.39 -15.13
C ASN A 120 -1.50 -0.85 -13.72
N SER A 121 -2.53 -0.55 -12.95
CA SER A 121 -2.40 0.03 -11.61
C SER A 121 -3.57 -0.31 -10.71
N GLY A 122 -3.39 -0.16 -9.37
CA GLY A 122 -4.49 -0.24 -8.41
C GLY A 122 -5.55 0.83 -8.64
N THR A 123 -5.17 2.03 -9.10
CA THR A 123 -6.12 3.09 -9.46
C THR A 123 -7.08 2.63 -10.56
N GLU A 124 -6.55 2.06 -11.65
CA GLU A 124 -7.38 1.52 -12.74
C GLU A 124 -8.26 0.36 -12.25
N ALA A 125 -7.73 -0.51 -11.38
CA ALA A 125 -8.50 -1.60 -10.79
C ALA A 125 -9.72 -1.07 -10.02
N VAL A 126 -9.53 -0.07 -9.17
CA VAL A 126 -10.62 0.60 -8.43
C VAL A 126 -11.61 1.25 -9.38
N MET A 127 -11.14 2.01 -10.38
CA MET A 127 -12.02 2.64 -11.39
C MET A 127 -12.94 1.61 -12.06
N MET A 128 -12.39 0.46 -12.46
CA MET A 128 -13.16 -0.58 -13.15
C MET A 128 -14.11 -1.31 -12.19
N ALA A 129 -13.73 -1.54 -10.95
CA ALA A 129 -14.59 -2.13 -9.93
C ALA A 129 -15.80 -1.22 -9.61
N LEU A 130 -15.57 0.08 -9.47
CA LEU A 130 -16.65 1.05 -9.22
C LEU A 130 -17.57 1.20 -10.42
N ARG A 131 -17.02 1.18 -11.65
CA ARG A 131 -17.83 1.18 -12.87
C ARG A 131 -18.71 -0.08 -12.94
N ALA A 132 -18.17 -1.25 -12.55
CA ALA A 132 -18.94 -2.48 -12.47
C ALA A 132 -20.07 -2.41 -11.43
N ALA A 133 -19.76 -1.90 -10.23
CA ALA A 133 -20.74 -1.75 -9.16
C ALA A 133 -21.90 -0.80 -9.57
N ARG A 134 -21.58 0.34 -10.17
CA ARG A 134 -22.59 1.28 -10.70
C ARG A 134 -23.45 0.63 -11.76
N ARG A 135 -22.86 -0.07 -12.72
CA ARG A 135 -23.59 -0.74 -13.80
C ARG A 135 -24.45 -1.89 -13.29
N TYR A 136 -23.95 -2.64 -12.31
CA TYR A 136 -24.65 -3.78 -11.71
C TYR A 136 -25.86 -3.35 -10.88
N THR A 137 -25.70 -2.31 -10.05
CA THR A 137 -26.78 -1.82 -9.16
C THR A 137 -27.73 -0.83 -9.81
N GLY A 138 -27.33 -0.19 -10.92
CA GLY A 138 -28.05 0.95 -11.50
C GLY A 138 -27.93 2.25 -10.67
N ARG A 139 -27.12 2.25 -9.59
CA ARG A 139 -26.93 3.37 -8.67
C ARG A 139 -25.68 4.16 -9.03
N ARG A 140 -25.60 5.42 -8.57
CA ARG A 140 -24.53 6.34 -8.98
C ARG A 140 -23.44 6.56 -7.95
N LEU A 141 -23.80 6.71 -6.67
CA LEU A 141 -22.90 7.14 -5.63
C LEU A 141 -21.95 6.02 -5.18
N VAL A 142 -20.79 6.42 -4.70
CA VAL A 142 -19.82 5.55 -4.04
C VAL A 142 -19.64 6.02 -2.61
N ALA A 143 -19.69 5.11 -1.65
CA ALA A 143 -19.26 5.37 -0.29
C ALA A 143 -17.83 4.90 -0.08
N LYS A 144 -17.01 5.66 0.65
CA LYS A 144 -15.71 5.23 1.16
C LYS A 144 -15.49 5.68 2.60
N LEU A 145 -14.54 5.08 3.28
CA LEU A 145 -14.19 5.48 4.64
C LEU A 145 -13.25 6.69 4.66
N GLU A 146 -13.38 7.54 5.66
CA GLU A 146 -12.38 8.58 5.97
C GLU A 146 -10.99 7.94 6.10
N GLY A 147 -9.97 8.60 5.56
CA GLY A 147 -8.59 8.09 5.56
C GLY A 147 -8.29 7.05 4.48
N GLY A 148 -9.30 6.48 3.81
CA GLY A 148 -9.08 5.53 2.71
C GLY A 148 -8.44 6.20 1.50
N PHE A 149 -7.37 5.60 0.97
CA PHE A 149 -6.70 6.01 -0.27
C PHE A 149 -6.89 4.93 -1.34
N HIS A 150 -7.52 5.31 -2.45
CA HIS A 150 -7.92 4.37 -3.49
C HIS A 150 -7.37 4.75 -4.88
N GLY A 151 -6.23 5.41 -4.90
CA GLY A 151 -5.62 5.91 -6.13
C GLY A 151 -6.06 7.33 -6.47
N THR A 152 -5.83 7.71 -7.73
CA THR A 152 -5.97 9.09 -8.21
C THR A 152 -7.17 9.29 -9.14
N ALA A 153 -8.14 8.34 -9.15
CA ALA A 153 -9.38 8.53 -9.87
C ALA A 153 -10.21 9.65 -9.22
N GLU A 154 -10.75 10.55 -10.03
CA GLU A 154 -11.41 11.78 -9.57
C GLU A 154 -12.54 11.52 -8.57
N ASP A 155 -13.34 10.50 -8.81
CA ASP A 155 -14.52 10.16 -8.00
C ASP A 155 -14.20 9.51 -6.64
N VAL A 156 -12.93 9.20 -6.36
CA VAL A 156 -12.48 8.65 -5.06
C VAL A 156 -11.24 9.35 -4.49
N MET A 157 -10.65 10.28 -5.27
CA MET A 157 -9.52 11.08 -4.82
C MET A 157 -10.00 12.17 -3.85
N GLY A 158 -9.34 12.26 -2.70
CA GLY A 158 -9.74 13.23 -1.67
C GLY A 158 -11.01 12.84 -0.91
N SER A 159 -11.70 13.84 -0.36
CA SER A 159 -12.90 13.69 0.49
C SER A 159 -14.12 14.45 -0.04
N VAL A 160 -14.00 15.14 -1.16
CA VAL A 160 -15.07 15.97 -1.71
C VAL A 160 -15.25 15.68 -3.21
N HIS A 161 -16.33 14.99 -3.55
CA HIS A 161 -16.79 14.79 -4.91
C HIS A 161 -18.34 14.64 -4.90
N PRO A 162 -19.10 15.13 -5.92
CA PRO A 162 -20.56 15.05 -5.93
C PRO A 162 -21.12 13.62 -5.81
N ASP A 163 -20.37 12.65 -6.30
CA ASP A 163 -20.76 11.24 -6.30
C ASP A 163 -20.14 10.43 -5.14
N LEU A 164 -19.48 11.10 -4.21
CA LEU A 164 -18.82 10.47 -3.07
C LEU A 164 -19.58 10.70 -1.76
N VAL A 165 -19.76 9.62 -1.00
CA VAL A 165 -20.26 9.64 0.37
C VAL A 165 -19.11 9.24 1.30
N LEU A 166 -18.63 10.17 2.12
CA LEU A 166 -17.57 9.90 3.07
C LEU A 166 -18.19 9.38 4.39
N LEU A 167 -17.76 8.19 4.81
CA LEU A 167 -18.25 7.54 6.04
C LEU A 167 -17.20 7.63 7.15
N PRO A 168 -17.62 7.80 8.43
CA PRO A 168 -16.69 7.75 9.55
C PRO A 168 -16.09 6.35 9.68
N ALA A 169 -14.76 6.28 9.78
CA ALA A 169 -14.08 5.03 10.12
C ALA A 169 -14.18 4.79 11.63
N GLY A 170 -14.48 3.53 12.04
CA GLY A 170 -14.54 3.13 13.45
C GLY A 170 -15.88 3.39 14.16
N ASP A 171 -16.84 4.08 13.53
CA ASP A 171 -18.21 4.24 14.03
C ASP A 171 -19.19 3.47 13.15
N ALA A 172 -19.46 2.22 13.52
CA ALA A 172 -20.28 1.30 12.72
C ALA A 172 -21.75 1.75 12.65
N GLU A 173 -22.29 2.33 13.70
CA GLU A 173 -23.70 2.79 13.75
C GLU A 173 -23.90 4.00 12.84
N ALA A 174 -23.03 5.01 12.97
CA ALA A 174 -23.09 6.20 12.11
C ALA A 174 -22.89 5.84 10.64
N ALA A 175 -21.88 4.99 10.32
CA ALA A 175 -21.60 4.56 8.96
C ALA A 175 -22.77 3.77 8.34
N ALA A 176 -23.32 2.79 9.06
CA ALA A 176 -24.46 2.00 8.61
C ALA A 176 -25.72 2.87 8.44
N GLY A 177 -25.96 3.82 9.35
CA GLY A 177 -27.05 4.79 9.23
C GLY A 177 -26.93 5.70 8.01
N MET A 178 -25.71 6.12 7.65
CA MET A 178 -25.47 6.90 6.43
C MET A 178 -25.71 6.07 5.16
N LEU A 179 -25.30 4.80 5.13
CA LEU A 179 -25.58 3.87 4.03
C LEU A 179 -27.11 3.67 3.87
N ASP A 180 -27.83 3.47 4.98
CA ASP A 180 -29.27 3.22 4.95
C ASP A 180 -30.05 4.43 4.40
N ARG A 181 -29.73 5.65 4.86
CA ARG A 181 -30.38 6.88 4.39
C ARG A 181 -30.23 7.13 2.89
N ARG A 182 -29.18 6.60 2.27
CA ARG A 182 -28.88 6.78 0.83
C ARG A 182 -28.83 5.46 0.05
N ARG A 183 -29.48 4.42 0.57
CA ARG A 183 -29.41 3.06 0.03
C ARG A 183 -29.80 2.96 -1.45
N GLU A 184 -30.71 3.80 -1.92
CA GLU A 184 -31.18 3.79 -3.32
C GLU A 184 -30.16 4.46 -4.28
N ASP A 185 -29.23 5.25 -3.75
CA ASP A 185 -28.25 6.00 -4.52
C ASP A 185 -26.87 5.33 -4.55
N ILE A 186 -26.48 4.66 -3.45
CA ILE A 186 -25.11 4.13 -3.25
C ILE A 186 -24.96 2.80 -3.97
N ALA A 187 -24.07 2.77 -4.97
CA ALA A 187 -23.71 1.59 -5.75
C ALA A 187 -22.72 0.68 -5.01
N ALA A 188 -21.73 1.28 -4.37
CA ALA A 188 -20.65 0.55 -3.72
C ALA A 188 -20.21 1.20 -2.40
N LEU A 189 -19.72 0.37 -1.48
CA LEU A 189 -18.86 0.75 -0.37
C LEU A 189 -17.45 0.25 -0.66
N LEU A 190 -16.49 1.19 -0.77
CA LEU A 190 -15.08 0.92 -1.02
C LEU A 190 -14.29 1.01 0.28
N VAL A 191 -13.53 -0.04 0.63
CA VAL A 191 -12.85 -0.19 1.92
C VAL A 191 -11.42 -0.68 1.73
N GLU A 192 -10.43 0.02 2.31
CA GLU A 192 -9.13 -0.56 2.65
C GLU A 192 -9.23 -1.25 4.02
N PRO A 193 -9.10 -2.58 4.14
CA PRO A 193 -9.11 -3.24 5.46
C PRO A 193 -7.97 -2.81 6.39
N VAL A 194 -6.86 -2.36 5.80
CA VAL A 194 -5.77 -1.65 6.47
C VAL A 194 -5.53 -0.35 5.72
N GLN A 195 -5.81 0.78 6.34
CA GLN A 195 -5.65 2.09 5.73
C GLN A 195 -4.17 2.47 5.63
N GLY A 196 -3.57 2.15 4.47
CA GLY A 196 -2.13 2.25 4.25
C GLY A 196 -1.63 3.68 4.34
N SER A 197 -2.22 4.59 3.59
CA SER A 197 -1.81 6.00 3.51
C SER A 197 -2.14 6.79 4.77
N ALA A 198 -3.12 6.37 5.56
CA ALA A 198 -3.49 6.98 6.84
C ALA A 198 -2.51 6.62 7.98
N GLY A 199 -1.56 5.70 7.74
CA GLY A 199 -0.59 5.30 8.75
C GLY A 199 -0.60 3.82 9.09
N MET A 200 -0.91 2.96 8.14
CA MET A 200 -1.04 1.51 8.33
C MET A 200 -2.04 1.14 9.43
N ILE A 201 -3.19 1.79 9.45
CA ILE A 201 -4.23 1.61 10.49
C ILE A 201 -5.14 0.44 10.10
N PRO A 202 -5.11 -0.70 10.82
CA PRO A 202 -6.06 -1.78 10.61
C PRO A 202 -7.44 -1.35 11.12
N LEU A 203 -8.48 -1.64 10.34
CA LEU A 203 -9.85 -1.42 10.78
C LEU A 203 -10.28 -2.48 11.79
N ASP A 204 -11.17 -2.11 12.68
CA ASP A 204 -11.75 -3.02 13.66
C ASP A 204 -12.57 -4.13 12.97
N ALA A 205 -12.43 -5.38 13.43
CA ALA A 205 -13.12 -6.51 12.85
C ALA A 205 -14.65 -6.39 12.97
N GLY A 206 -15.15 -5.93 14.12
CA GLY A 206 -16.58 -5.72 14.36
C GLY A 206 -17.14 -4.64 13.43
N PHE A 207 -16.38 -3.56 13.21
CA PHE A 207 -16.73 -2.52 12.23
C PHE A 207 -16.83 -3.10 10.81
N LEU A 208 -15.85 -3.87 10.37
CA LEU A 208 -15.84 -4.47 9.03
C LEU A 208 -16.99 -5.47 8.83
N HIS A 209 -17.31 -6.30 9.83
CA HIS A 209 -18.45 -7.19 9.79
C HIS A 209 -19.78 -6.43 9.73
N ALA A 210 -19.94 -5.35 10.52
CA ALA A 210 -21.12 -4.49 10.45
C ALA A 210 -21.29 -3.85 9.05
N MET A 211 -20.20 -3.43 8.41
CA MET A 211 -20.24 -2.90 7.02
C MET A 211 -20.60 -3.98 6.01
N ARG A 212 -20.10 -5.22 6.16
CA ARG A 212 -20.50 -6.36 5.31
C ARG A 212 -21.99 -6.65 5.43
N ASP A 213 -22.52 -6.70 6.65
CA ASP A 213 -23.93 -7.00 6.91
C ASP A 213 -24.84 -5.87 6.38
N ALA A 214 -24.48 -4.62 6.63
CA ALA A 214 -25.19 -3.45 6.09
C ALA A 214 -25.24 -3.46 4.57
N THR A 215 -24.10 -3.64 3.90
CA THR A 215 -24.03 -3.65 2.43
C THR A 215 -24.84 -4.79 1.82
N ARG A 216 -24.80 -5.99 2.43
CA ARG A 216 -25.59 -7.14 2.00
C ARG A 216 -27.10 -6.85 2.11
N ARG A 217 -27.55 -6.34 3.23
CA ARG A 217 -28.97 -6.01 3.50
C ARG A 217 -29.49 -4.92 2.55
N LEU A 218 -28.62 -3.95 2.20
CA LEU A 218 -28.99 -2.79 1.40
C LEU A 218 -28.77 -2.99 -0.13
N GLY A 219 -28.22 -4.14 -0.54
CA GLY A 219 -27.88 -4.40 -1.94
C GLY A 219 -26.78 -3.47 -2.48
N ILE A 220 -25.87 -3.03 -1.60
CA ILE A 220 -24.70 -2.22 -1.95
C ILE A 220 -23.53 -3.17 -2.20
N VAL A 221 -22.77 -2.97 -3.28
CA VAL A 221 -21.59 -3.78 -3.60
C VAL A 221 -20.46 -3.43 -2.62
N LEU A 222 -20.01 -4.39 -1.83
CA LEU A 222 -18.82 -4.22 -0.99
C LEU A 222 -17.57 -4.50 -1.83
N VAL A 223 -16.70 -3.50 -1.95
CA VAL A 223 -15.42 -3.60 -2.64
C VAL A 223 -14.29 -3.49 -1.63
N PHE A 224 -13.48 -4.55 -1.48
CA PHE A 224 -12.23 -4.46 -0.72
C PHE A 224 -11.10 -4.02 -1.63
N ASP A 225 -10.46 -2.91 -1.25
CA ASP A 225 -9.20 -2.49 -1.82
C ASP A 225 -8.06 -3.17 -1.05
N GLU A 226 -7.58 -4.26 -1.62
CA GLU A 226 -6.46 -5.05 -1.06
C GLU A 226 -5.12 -4.74 -1.72
N VAL A 227 -4.98 -3.57 -2.32
CA VAL A 227 -3.74 -3.11 -2.95
C VAL A 227 -2.57 -3.08 -1.95
N VAL A 228 -2.83 -2.77 -0.67
CA VAL A 228 -1.86 -2.83 0.42
C VAL A 228 -2.03 -4.09 1.25
N SER A 229 -3.26 -4.47 1.58
CA SER A 229 -3.58 -5.46 2.60
C SER A 229 -3.52 -6.92 2.14
N LEU A 230 -3.34 -7.19 0.83
CA LEU A 230 -3.20 -8.57 0.31
C LEU A 230 -2.10 -9.37 1.03
N ARG A 231 -1.06 -8.72 1.51
CA ARG A 231 0.08 -9.33 2.21
C ARG A 231 -0.17 -9.73 3.67
N VAL A 232 -1.32 -9.34 4.24
CA VAL A 232 -1.66 -9.59 5.65
C VAL A 232 -1.96 -11.06 5.91
N SER A 233 -2.59 -11.75 4.95
CA SER A 233 -2.81 -13.19 4.98
C SER A 233 -2.58 -13.78 3.59
N HIS A 234 -2.53 -15.10 3.46
CA HIS A 234 -2.34 -15.74 2.15
C HIS A 234 -3.49 -15.39 1.19
N GLY A 235 -4.72 -15.37 1.66
CA GLY A 235 -5.90 -14.96 0.89
C GLY A 235 -6.25 -13.45 1.05
N GLY A 236 -5.31 -12.62 1.55
CA GLY A 236 -5.54 -11.21 1.78
C GLY A 236 -6.17 -10.89 3.14
N ALA A 237 -6.45 -9.61 3.40
CA ALA A 237 -7.12 -9.19 4.63
C ALA A 237 -8.53 -9.80 4.75
N GLN A 238 -9.19 -10.08 3.64
CA GLN A 238 -10.48 -10.78 3.63
C GLN A 238 -10.41 -12.16 4.30
N GLU A 239 -9.31 -12.91 4.12
CA GLU A 239 -9.09 -14.19 4.83
C GLU A 239 -8.83 -13.93 6.32
N HIS A 240 -8.03 -12.93 6.66
CA HIS A 240 -7.72 -12.57 8.05
C HIS A 240 -8.97 -12.21 8.85
N TYR A 241 -9.86 -11.41 8.26
CA TYR A 241 -11.11 -10.98 8.92
C TYR A 241 -12.29 -11.94 8.74
N GLY A 242 -12.16 -12.97 7.91
CA GLY A 242 -13.25 -13.89 7.61
C GLY A 242 -14.40 -13.21 6.85
N ILE A 243 -14.11 -12.20 6.05
CA ILE A 243 -15.11 -11.41 5.30
C ILE A 243 -14.92 -11.61 3.80
N ARG A 244 -15.96 -12.05 3.12
CA ARG A 244 -15.98 -12.15 1.65
C ARG A 244 -16.64 -10.91 1.05
N PRO A 245 -15.90 -9.96 0.43
CA PRO A 245 -16.47 -8.85 -0.31
C PRO A 245 -17.10 -9.34 -1.62
N ASP A 246 -17.88 -8.47 -2.27
CA ASP A 246 -18.47 -8.76 -3.58
C ASP A 246 -17.44 -8.58 -4.71
N MET A 247 -16.50 -7.64 -4.52
CA MET A 247 -15.38 -7.40 -5.43
C MET A 247 -14.11 -7.11 -4.63
N THR A 248 -12.95 -7.36 -5.26
CA THR A 248 -11.62 -7.07 -4.69
C THR A 248 -10.76 -6.39 -5.75
N CYS A 249 -10.09 -5.30 -5.34
CA CYS A 249 -9.06 -4.61 -6.11
C CYS A 249 -7.68 -4.99 -5.60
N LEU A 250 -6.74 -5.21 -6.52
CA LEU A 250 -5.37 -5.65 -6.27
C LEU A 250 -4.38 -4.76 -7.02
N GLY A 251 -3.15 -4.71 -6.53
CA GLY A 251 -2.06 -3.97 -7.15
C GLY A 251 -0.74 -4.23 -6.44
N LYS A 252 0.21 -3.33 -6.59
CA LYS A 252 1.50 -3.38 -5.88
C LYS A 252 2.19 -4.74 -5.97
N LEU A 253 2.16 -5.55 -4.91
CA LEU A 253 2.90 -6.80 -4.82
C LEU A 253 2.52 -7.82 -5.91
N ILE A 254 1.29 -7.77 -6.47
CA ILE A 254 0.88 -8.68 -7.54
C ILE A 254 1.63 -8.45 -8.85
N GLY A 255 2.35 -7.34 -9.00
CA GLY A 255 3.20 -7.02 -10.14
C GLY A 255 4.67 -7.42 -9.95
N GLY A 256 5.06 -7.83 -8.73
CA GLY A 256 6.46 -8.23 -8.46
C GLY A 256 7.51 -7.15 -8.73
N GLY A 257 7.14 -5.88 -8.58
CA GLY A 257 7.98 -4.72 -8.86
C GLY A 257 7.67 -4.03 -10.20
N LEU A 258 6.81 -4.62 -11.04
CA LEU A 258 6.35 -4.04 -12.30
C LEU A 258 4.91 -3.52 -12.20
N PRO A 259 4.51 -2.58 -13.08
CA PRO A 259 3.14 -2.05 -13.10
C PRO A 259 2.13 -3.16 -13.36
N LEU A 260 1.23 -3.39 -12.42
CA LEU A 260 0.11 -4.31 -12.54
C LEU A 260 -0.96 -3.95 -11.50
N GLY A 261 -2.20 -3.98 -11.94
CA GLY A 261 -3.39 -4.00 -11.12
C GLY A 261 -4.31 -5.14 -11.55
N ALA A 262 -5.25 -5.49 -10.69
CA ALA A 262 -6.31 -6.43 -11.04
C ALA A 262 -7.57 -6.11 -10.23
N PHE A 263 -8.71 -6.43 -10.79
CA PHE A 263 -10.00 -6.40 -10.11
C PHE A 263 -10.79 -7.65 -10.46
N GLY A 264 -11.58 -8.09 -9.54
CA GLY A 264 -12.41 -9.26 -9.74
C GLY A 264 -13.47 -9.38 -8.67
N GLY A 265 -14.26 -10.44 -8.72
CA GLY A 265 -15.33 -10.66 -7.75
C GLY A 265 -16.33 -11.69 -8.23
N ARG A 266 -17.57 -11.54 -7.77
CA ARG A 266 -18.72 -12.39 -8.10
C ARG A 266 -18.92 -12.46 -9.61
N ARG A 267 -19.21 -13.66 -10.11
CA ARG A 267 -19.34 -13.96 -11.55
C ARG A 267 -20.37 -13.07 -12.25
N GLU A 268 -21.51 -12.82 -11.62
CA GLU A 268 -22.57 -12.00 -12.19
C GLU A 268 -22.17 -10.50 -12.35
N ILE A 269 -21.30 -9.98 -11.48
CA ILE A 269 -20.75 -8.62 -11.64
C ILE A 269 -19.71 -8.63 -12.76
N MET A 270 -18.84 -9.62 -12.78
CA MET A 270 -17.76 -9.71 -13.77
C MET A 270 -18.26 -10.06 -15.17
N ALA A 271 -19.44 -10.67 -15.31
CA ALA A 271 -20.08 -10.93 -16.60
C ALA A 271 -20.41 -9.65 -17.38
N LEU A 272 -20.49 -8.49 -16.73
CA LEU A 272 -20.68 -7.20 -17.40
C LEU A 272 -19.55 -6.85 -18.38
N PHE A 273 -18.39 -7.50 -18.24
CA PHE A 273 -17.22 -7.32 -19.10
C PHE A 273 -17.08 -8.38 -20.18
N ASP A 274 -18.01 -9.33 -20.28
CA ASP A 274 -17.90 -10.48 -21.20
C ASP A 274 -18.35 -10.09 -22.61
N PRO A 275 -17.45 -10.13 -23.62
CA PRO A 275 -17.80 -9.85 -25.01
C PRO A 275 -18.26 -11.09 -25.81
N SER A 276 -18.32 -12.28 -25.21
CA SER A 276 -18.54 -13.54 -25.95
C SER A 276 -19.94 -13.66 -26.54
N HIS A 277 -20.89 -12.85 -26.03
CA HIS A 277 -22.30 -12.84 -26.49
C HIS A 277 -22.71 -11.50 -27.12
N GLY A 278 -21.74 -10.69 -27.59
CA GLY A 278 -21.96 -9.39 -28.19
C GLY A 278 -21.16 -8.28 -27.49
N ALA A 279 -21.53 -7.02 -27.72
CA ALA A 279 -20.86 -5.91 -27.06
C ALA A 279 -21.04 -6.02 -25.53
N PRO A 280 -19.95 -5.98 -24.75
CA PRO A 280 -20.05 -6.09 -23.30
C PRO A 280 -20.75 -4.83 -22.73
N ALA A 281 -21.46 -4.98 -21.61
CA ALA A 281 -22.10 -3.88 -20.92
C ALA A 281 -21.10 -2.83 -20.42
N ILE A 282 -19.84 -3.27 -20.19
CA ILE A 282 -18.71 -2.41 -19.82
C ILE A 282 -17.50 -2.77 -20.69
N PRO A 283 -17.12 -1.91 -21.66
CA PRO A 283 -15.86 -2.07 -22.38
C PRO A 283 -14.67 -1.90 -21.44
N HIS A 284 -13.64 -2.74 -21.61
CA HIS A 284 -12.39 -2.64 -20.86
C HIS A 284 -11.20 -2.71 -21.83
N PRO A 285 -10.91 -1.67 -22.60
CA PRO A 285 -9.74 -1.56 -23.46
C PRO A 285 -8.50 -1.21 -22.63
N GLY A 286 -7.33 -1.45 -23.20
CA GLY A 286 -6.04 -1.08 -22.61
C GLY A 286 -4.90 -1.84 -23.25
N SER A 287 -4.02 -1.13 -24.00
CA SER A 287 -2.93 -1.74 -24.76
C SER A 287 -1.92 -2.52 -23.92
N TYR A 288 -1.77 -2.13 -22.64
CA TYR A 288 -0.85 -2.77 -21.71
C TYR A 288 -1.55 -3.62 -20.66
N ASN A 289 -2.89 -3.72 -20.68
CA ASN A 289 -3.59 -4.60 -19.76
C ASN A 289 -3.12 -6.04 -19.93
N ALA A 290 -2.82 -6.70 -18.80
CA ALA A 290 -2.25 -8.04 -18.80
C ALA A 290 -0.87 -8.12 -19.52
N ASN A 291 0.01 -7.13 -19.29
CA ASN A 291 1.38 -7.16 -19.81
C ASN A 291 2.10 -8.43 -19.35
N PRO A 292 2.62 -9.25 -20.28
CA PRO A 292 3.14 -10.58 -19.94
C PRO A 292 4.37 -10.54 -19.02
N VAL A 293 5.18 -9.48 -19.10
CA VAL A 293 6.35 -9.32 -18.21
C VAL A 293 5.90 -9.05 -16.78
N SER A 294 4.91 -8.15 -16.60
CA SER A 294 4.32 -7.87 -15.30
C SER A 294 3.60 -9.10 -14.71
N LEU A 295 2.91 -9.87 -15.56
CA LEU A 295 2.22 -11.11 -15.14
C LEU A 295 3.21 -12.18 -14.71
N ALA A 296 4.32 -12.39 -15.44
CA ALA A 296 5.36 -13.35 -15.10
C ALA A 296 6.07 -12.99 -13.78
N SER A 297 6.42 -11.71 -13.61
CA SER A 297 6.98 -11.18 -12.37
C SER A 297 6.03 -11.37 -11.19
N GLY A 298 4.75 -11.02 -11.38
CA GLY A 298 3.71 -11.13 -10.37
C GLY A 298 3.46 -12.58 -9.95
N LEU A 299 3.37 -13.51 -10.90
CA LEU A 299 3.18 -14.93 -10.61
C LEU A 299 4.35 -15.48 -9.78
N ALA A 300 5.59 -15.23 -10.20
CA ALA A 300 6.77 -15.67 -9.45
C ALA A 300 6.80 -15.09 -8.03
N THR A 301 6.38 -13.83 -7.85
CA THR A 301 6.27 -13.20 -6.54
C THR A 301 5.22 -13.87 -5.67
N LEU A 302 4.04 -14.16 -6.21
CA LEU A 302 2.95 -14.76 -5.45
C LEU A 302 3.18 -16.24 -5.12
N GLU A 303 3.89 -16.98 -5.96
CA GLU A 303 4.31 -18.38 -5.69
C GLU A 303 5.30 -18.44 -4.53
N LEU A 304 6.20 -17.48 -4.41
CA LEU A 304 7.13 -17.36 -3.28
C LEU A 304 6.42 -16.91 -1.98
N LEU A 305 5.31 -16.19 -2.10
CA LEU A 305 4.56 -15.69 -0.96
C LEU A 305 3.59 -16.77 -0.45
N THR A 306 4.17 -17.88 0.05
CA THR A 306 3.43 -19.02 0.62
C THR A 306 2.76 -18.67 1.95
N ARG A 307 1.91 -19.56 2.47
CA ARG A 307 1.31 -19.40 3.82
C ARG A 307 2.38 -19.26 4.91
N GLU A 308 3.45 -20.05 4.80
CA GLU A 308 4.58 -20.05 5.74
C GLU A 308 5.36 -18.72 5.66
N ALA A 309 5.60 -18.21 4.44
CA ALA A 309 6.26 -16.92 4.23
C ALA A 309 5.44 -15.77 4.84
N VAL A 310 4.13 -15.75 4.60
CA VAL A 310 3.23 -14.77 5.21
C VAL A 310 3.22 -14.88 6.73
N ALA A 311 3.10 -16.10 7.26
CA ALA A 311 3.12 -16.32 8.72
C ALA A 311 4.46 -15.87 9.35
N GLY A 312 5.59 -16.12 8.67
CA GLY A 312 6.91 -15.66 9.10
C GLY A 312 7.00 -14.14 9.14
N LEU A 313 6.57 -13.47 8.06
CA LEU A 313 6.52 -12.01 7.98
C LEU A 313 5.62 -11.41 9.07
N ASN A 314 4.47 -12.02 9.36
CA ASN A 314 3.54 -11.54 10.37
C ASN A 314 4.13 -11.65 11.78
N ARG A 315 4.74 -12.79 12.14
CA ARG A 315 5.43 -12.93 13.44
C ARG A 315 6.54 -11.89 13.62
N MET A 316 7.32 -11.65 12.58
CA MET A 316 8.38 -10.61 12.61
C MET A 316 7.78 -9.21 12.75
N GLY A 317 6.66 -8.94 12.07
CA GLY A 317 5.95 -7.66 12.18
C GLY A 317 5.38 -7.42 13.58
N ASP A 318 4.78 -8.45 14.21
CA ASP A 318 4.27 -8.37 15.59
C ASP A 318 5.44 -8.03 16.56
N ARG A 319 6.57 -8.75 16.44
CA ARG A 319 7.77 -8.47 17.22
C ARG A 319 8.28 -7.05 16.98
N LEU A 320 8.44 -6.63 15.72
CA LEU A 320 8.94 -5.29 15.41
C LEU A 320 8.05 -4.21 16.03
N ARG A 321 6.73 -4.31 15.92
CA ARG A 321 5.81 -3.33 16.53
C ARG A 321 5.93 -3.27 18.04
N ALA A 322 6.12 -4.40 18.72
CA ALA A 322 6.35 -4.45 20.16
C ALA A 322 7.69 -3.79 20.54
N GLU A 323 8.77 -4.11 19.82
CA GLU A 323 10.10 -3.56 20.05
C GLU A 323 10.17 -2.05 19.75
N LEU A 324 9.53 -1.58 18.67
CA LEU A 324 9.45 -0.14 18.39
C LEU A 324 8.80 0.61 19.56
N ARG A 325 7.68 0.11 20.09
CA ARG A 325 7.03 0.72 21.25
C ARG A 325 8.00 0.80 22.44
N ARG A 326 8.69 -0.31 22.75
CA ARG A 326 9.66 -0.36 23.84
C ARG A 326 10.80 0.67 23.67
N VAL A 327 11.35 0.81 22.46
CA VAL A 327 12.45 1.77 22.20
C VAL A 327 11.99 3.22 22.42
N PHE A 328 10.78 3.57 22.02
CA PHE A 328 10.23 4.91 22.27
C PHE A 328 9.93 5.13 23.76
N ASP A 329 9.39 4.13 24.45
CA ASP A 329 9.11 4.20 25.88
C ASP A 329 10.41 4.39 26.68
N GLU A 330 11.49 3.64 26.35
CA GLU A 330 12.82 3.79 26.95
C GLU A 330 13.42 5.18 26.74
N ALA A 331 13.08 5.82 25.61
CA ALA A 331 13.51 7.19 25.30
C ALA A 331 12.60 8.28 25.91
N GLY A 332 11.51 7.91 26.57
CA GLY A 332 10.54 8.85 27.12
C GLY A 332 9.74 9.61 26.06
N VAL A 333 9.59 9.05 24.86
CA VAL A 333 8.87 9.66 23.74
C VAL A 333 7.53 8.94 23.55
N SER A 334 6.42 9.68 23.68
CA SER A 334 5.08 9.13 23.47
C SER A 334 4.86 8.68 22.05
N VAL A 335 4.39 7.44 21.86
CA VAL A 335 4.18 6.84 20.55
C VAL A 335 2.97 5.92 20.52
N ALA A 336 2.23 5.93 19.43
CA ALA A 336 1.31 4.87 19.04
C ALA A 336 1.89 4.12 17.85
N ILE A 337 1.95 2.79 17.95
CA ILE A 337 2.42 1.91 16.87
C ILE A 337 1.21 1.17 16.30
N THR A 338 0.93 1.40 15.02
CA THR A 338 -0.14 0.74 14.26
C THR A 338 0.42 -0.36 13.37
N GLY A 339 -0.45 -1.09 12.70
CA GLY A 339 -0.08 -2.08 11.69
C GLY A 339 -0.71 -3.44 11.90
N LEU A 340 -0.64 -4.27 10.86
CA LEU A 340 -1.12 -5.65 10.85
C LEU A 340 -0.21 -6.50 9.98
N GLY A 341 0.09 -7.71 10.42
CA GLY A 341 1.02 -8.57 9.71
C GLY A 341 2.41 -7.92 9.59
N SER A 342 2.91 -7.82 8.38
CA SER A 342 4.23 -7.24 8.07
C SER A 342 4.22 -5.70 7.88
N LEU A 343 3.10 -5.05 8.15
CA LEU A 343 2.93 -3.59 8.05
C LEU A 343 3.10 -2.93 9.42
N PHE A 344 3.68 -1.73 9.47
CA PHE A 344 3.77 -0.92 10.68
C PHE A 344 3.69 0.57 10.40
N GLY A 345 3.18 1.33 11.37
CA GLY A 345 3.14 2.79 11.36
C GLY A 345 3.57 3.34 12.72
N ILE A 346 4.31 4.45 12.71
CA ILE A 346 4.84 5.15 13.88
C ILE A 346 4.14 6.51 13.97
N HIS A 347 3.39 6.74 15.03
CA HIS A 347 2.66 7.98 15.28
C HIS A 347 3.14 8.58 16.60
N LEU A 348 3.74 9.77 16.53
CA LEU A 348 4.25 10.46 17.72
C LEU A 348 3.10 11.18 18.43
N THR A 349 2.39 10.43 19.27
CA THR A 349 1.23 10.88 20.04
C THR A 349 1.08 10.02 21.29
N ASP A 350 0.48 10.57 22.33
CA ASP A 350 0.10 9.88 23.58
C ASP A 350 -1.25 9.18 23.48
N ARG A 351 -1.97 9.33 22.37
CA ARG A 351 -3.29 8.78 22.14
C ARG A 351 -3.25 7.50 21.32
N ALA A 352 -4.24 6.65 21.54
CA ALA A 352 -4.43 5.48 20.66
C ALA A 352 -4.87 5.92 19.25
N VAL A 353 -4.16 5.45 18.22
CA VAL A 353 -4.50 5.72 16.82
C VAL A 353 -5.36 4.58 16.28
N ARG A 354 -6.63 4.87 16.03
CA ARG A 354 -7.63 3.95 15.49
C ARG A 354 -8.21 4.41 14.16
N THR A 355 -8.11 5.71 13.88
CA THR A 355 -8.63 6.36 12.68
C THR A 355 -7.61 7.37 12.14
N VAL A 356 -7.83 7.84 10.91
CA VAL A 356 -7.02 8.91 10.33
C VAL A 356 -7.06 10.19 11.16
N ARG A 357 -8.17 10.47 11.84
CA ARG A 357 -8.31 11.68 12.69
C ARG A 357 -7.31 11.65 13.85
N ASP A 358 -7.12 10.48 14.46
CA ASP A 358 -6.14 10.30 15.54
C ASP A 358 -4.70 10.45 15.02
N ALA A 359 -4.43 9.98 13.78
CA ALA A 359 -3.11 10.03 13.16
C ALA A 359 -2.65 11.47 12.79
N VAL A 360 -3.58 12.35 12.45
CA VAL A 360 -3.27 13.76 12.09
C VAL A 360 -2.70 14.55 13.29
N GLU A 361 -3.02 14.17 14.51
CA GLU A 361 -2.51 14.80 15.73
C GLU A 361 -1.05 14.44 16.06
N SER A 362 -0.39 13.60 15.23
CA SER A 362 1.01 13.21 15.40
C SER A 362 1.98 14.37 15.15
N ASP A 363 3.05 14.48 15.96
CA ASP A 363 4.10 15.50 15.79
C ASP A 363 4.88 15.29 14.47
N ALA A 364 4.51 16.06 13.46
CA ALA A 364 5.09 15.98 12.13
C ALA A 364 6.55 16.47 12.08
N ALA A 365 6.91 17.47 12.90
CA ALA A 365 8.27 18.00 12.93
C ALA A 365 9.26 17.01 13.55
N MET A 366 8.89 16.41 14.70
CA MET A 366 9.69 15.39 15.33
C MET A 366 9.78 14.13 14.45
N ARG A 367 8.70 13.72 13.80
CA ARG A 367 8.69 12.60 12.86
C ARG A 367 9.66 12.84 11.70
N HIS A 368 9.69 14.05 11.13
CA HIS A 368 10.64 14.42 10.08
C HIS A 368 12.10 14.36 10.56
N ARG A 369 12.40 14.83 11.78
CA ARG A 369 13.73 14.74 12.37
C ARG A 369 14.16 13.29 12.60
N ILE A 370 13.26 12.42 13.07
CA ILE A 370 13.53 10.97 13.22
C ILE A 370 13.78 10.36 11.85
N PHE A 371 12.99 10.68 10.84
CA PHE A 371 13.17 10.19 9.48
C PHE A 371 14.56 10.52 8.93
N LEU A 372 14.99 11.78 9.00
CA LEU A 372 16.32 12.20 8.54
C LEU A 372 17.44 11.58 9.38
N GLY A 373 17.25 11.45 10.70
CA GLY A 373 18.18 10.78 11.58
C GLY A 373 18.36 9.31 11.21
N LEU A 374 17.29 8.58 10.97
CA LEU A 374 17.32 7.19 10.51
C LEU A 374 18.03 7.07 9.16
N TYR A 375 17.75 7.96 8.21
CA TYR A 375 18.46 8.00 6.94
C TYR A 375 19.98 8.15 7.15
N ASN A 376 20.39 9.11 8.01
CA ASN A 376 21.78 9.34 8.36
C ASN A 376 22.45 8.12 9.02
N GLU A 377 21.68 7.28 9.71
CA GLU A 377 22.12 6.00 10.30
C GLU A 377 22.02 4.82 9.32
N GLY A 378 21.71 5.04 8.05
CA GLY A 378 21.65 4.01 7.02
C GLY A 378 20.33 3.23 6.95
N ILE A 379 19.24 3.81 7.45
CA ILE A 379 17.88 3.23 7.40
C ILE A 379 16.99 4.08 6.51
N LEU A 380 16.34 3.47 5.52
CA LEU A 380 15.31 4.11 4.71
C LEU A 380 13.92 3.72 5.23
N LEU A 381 13.21 4.70 5.76
CA LEU A 381 11.81 4.60 6.15
C LEU A 381 10.97 5.59 5.32
N ASP A 382 9.67 5.44 5.28
CA ASP A 382 8.78 6.46 4.69
C ASP A 382 8.72 7.70 5.60
N PRO A 383 8.82 8.93 5.08
CA PRO A 383 8.79 10.16 5.89
C PRO A 383 7.50 10.34 6.71
N ARG A 384 6.44 9.61 6.38
CA ARG A 384 5.18 9.58 7.16
C ARG A 384 5.25 8.63 8.36
N GLY A 385 6.38 7.94 8.58
CA GLY A 385 6.57 7.00 9.67
C GLY A 385 5.99 5.60 9.38
N VAL A 386 5.63 5.28 8.14
CA VAL A 386 5.12 3.96 7.79
C VAL A 386 6.19 3.07 7.17
N GLY A 387 6.06 1.77 7.39
CA GLY A 387 7.00 0.80 6.85
C GLY A 387 6.41 -0.59 6.67
N THR A 388 7.22 -1.45 6.07
CA THR A 388 6.85 -2.82 5.77
C THR A 388 8.06 -3.74 5.79
N LEU A 389 7.85 -4.98 6.21
CA LEU A 389 8.86 -6.01 6.14
C LEU A 389 8.80 -6.74 4.79
N SER A 390 9.96 -7.19 4.32
CA SER A 390 10.08 -8.12 3.19
C SER A 390 10.71 -9.43 3.67
N THR A 391 10.61 -10.50 2.89
CA THR A 391 11.26 -11.79 3.20
C THR A 391 12.80 -11.70 3.16
N ALA A 392 13.35 -10.60 2.63
CA ALA A 392 14.78 -10.31 2.66
C ALA A 392 15.24 -9.62 3.95
N ILE A 393 14.33 -9.23 4.83
CA ILE A 393 14.60 -8.65 6.15
C ILE A 393 14.56 -9.77 7.17
N GLY A 394 15.67 -9.97 7.91
CA GLY A 394 15.77 -10.90 9.01
C GLY A 394 15.88 -10.21 10.37
N GLU A 395 16.11 -10.99 11.43
CA GLU A 395 16.25 -10.47 12.80
C GLU A 395 17.39 -9.45 12.91
N ARG A 396 18.50 -9.69 12.21
CA ARG A 396 19.65 -8.78 12.19
C ARG A 396 19.29 -7.40 11.64
N GLU A 397 18.51 -7.36 10.60
CA GLU A 397 18.05 -6.12 9.98
C GLU A 397 17.06 -5.37 10.88
N VAL A 398 16.20 -6.10 11.58
CA VAL A 398 15.30 -5.52 12.59
C VAL A 398 16.10 -4.89 13.73
N GLU A 399 17.10 -5.59 14.28
CA GLU A 399 17.97 -5.04 15.33
C GLU A 399 18.74 -3.79 14.85
N GLN A 400 19.21 -3.77 13.58
CA GLN A 400 19.84 -2.58 13.01
C GLN A 400 18.91 -1.36 12.98
N LEU A 401 17.63 -1.54 12.65
CA LEU A 401 16.64 -0.48 12.74
C LEU A 401 16.46 0.01 14.17
N LEU A 402 16.28 -0.90 15.13
CA LEU A 402 16.05 -0.56 16.53
C LEU A 402 17.25 0.17 17.14
N ASP A 403 18.48 -0.28 16.84
CA ASP A 403 19.70 0.39 17.30
C ASP A 403 19.89 1.77 16.68
N ALA A 404 19.60 1.92 15.39
CA ALA A 404 19.60 3.22 14.72
C ALA A 404 18.58 4.16 15.38
N LEU A 405 17.37 3.68 15.64
CA LEU A 405 16.33 4.46 16.30
C LEU A 405 16.72 4.89 17.71
N ARG A 406 17.31 4.00 18.52
CA ARG A 406 17.84 4.36 19.86
C ARG A 406 18.86 5.51 19.77
N ARG A 407 19.83 5.41 18.82
CA ARG A 407 20.84 6.48 18.64
C ARG A 407 20.18 7.80 18.22
N VAL A 408 19.23 7.78 17.30
CA VAL A 408 18.52 8.96 16.84
C VAL A 408 17.74 9.62 17.99
N LEU A 409 16.97 8.85 18.76
CA LEU A 409 16.20 9.37 19.87
C LEU A 409 17.08 9.95 20.97
N ALA A 410 18.21 9.32 21.30
CA ALA A 410 19.19 9.84 22.26
C ALA A 410 19.79 11.19 21.81
N GLN A 411 20.06 11.36 20.51
CA GLN A 411 20.57 12.63 19.95
C GLN A 411 19.49 13.73 19.99
N LEU A 412 18.24 13.40 19.73
CA LEU A 412 17.12 14.34 19.72
C LEU A 412 16.70 14.78 21.15
N GLY A 413 16.91 13.95 22.17
CA GLY A 413 16.65 14.25 23.59
C GLY A 413 17.79 15.01 24.29
N SER A 414 18.95 15.21 23.66
CA SER A 414 20.09 15.93 24.25
C SER A 414 19.84 17.45 24.27
N PRO A 415 20.16 18.17 25.38
CA PRO A 415 19.96 19.64 25.50
C PRO A 415 20.63 20.46 24.41
N ALA A 416 21.67 19.96 23.75
CA ALA A 416 22.33 20.61 22.60
C ALA A 416 21.45 20.73 21.34
N ALA A 417 20.35 19.99 21.26
CA ALA A 417 19.42 20.05 20.12
C ALA A 417 18.31 21.10 20.28
N ALA A 418 18.10 21.60 21.49
CA ALA A 418 17.06 22.60 21.80
C ALA A 418 17.50 24.07 21.53
N GLY A 419 18.76 24.30 21.17
CA GLY A 419 19.35 25.64 21.04
C GLY A 419 19.39 26.22 19.62
N ASN A 420 18.85 25.58 18.59
CA ASN A 420 18.85 26.03 17.19
C ASN A 420 17.48 25.79 16.50
N ALA A 421 16.40 26.19 17.15
CA ALA A 421 15.08 26.25 16.52
C ALA A 421 14.77 27.70 16.10
#